data_6a2194c07af51cf4588c138503bbdc24
#
_entry.id   6a2194c07af51cf4588c138503bbdc24
#
_cell.length_a   1.000
_cell.length_b   1.000
_cell.length_c   1.000
_cell.angle_alpha   90.00
_cell.angle_beta   90.00
_cell.angle_gamma   90.00
#
_symmetry.space_group_name_H-M   'P 1'
#
loop_
_entity.id
_entity.type
_entity.pdbx_description
1 polymer ?
#
loop_
_entity_poly.entity_id
_entity_poly.type
_entity_poly.pdbx_seq_one_letter_code
_entity_poly.pdbx_strand_id
1 'polypeptide(L)'
;MNNIEMILKLMEPELTELQLAKLKNVLQTILKTSRNALPNEELIEQFIRHKKLVGLKDTSLTGYTAEIRTFMKYINKGLCDVTTADIKDYLSDYVEERKIAASTVQAKIRYLSSFFDFLTKEEFMDRNPTSKIERVMVEKKIRKAFTEEELDRLRAECTTKRDRALIEFLYSTGTRISECLALNIKDVNLSEGECIVFGKGHKERVVYLSNTCINHLQDYFEERNAQPEEPLFTHLTSTKSRVTDRHVQVLLRELGAKADVENVHPHRFRRTMATHLMDKGMPVEQIKEVLGHARLDTTMVYCNVNSGKVKASFKECFNNMMENNVNFYSTN
;
A
#
# COMPACT_ATOMS: atom_id res chain seq x y z
N MET A 1 30.89 -24.10 5.59
CA MET A 1 31.56 -24.32 6.87
C MET A 1 31.91 -22.96 7.45
N ASN A 2 31.47 -22.62 8.64
CA ASN A 2 31.74 -21.32 9.28
C ASN A 2 33.22 -21.24 9.67
N ASN A 3 33.84 -20.06 9.58
CA ASN A 3 35.27 -19.84 9.91
C ASN A 3 35.65 -20.40 11.31
N ILE A 4 34.73 -20.33 12.29
CA ILE A 4 34.91 -20.94 13.62
C ILE A 4 35.05 -22.46 13.52
N GLU A 5 34.17 -23.12 12.78
CA GLU A 5 34.19 -24.58 12.62
C GLU A 5 35.49 -25.02 11.93
N MET A 6 35.99 -24.25 10.98
CA MET A 6 37.24 -24.52 10.30
C MET A 6 38.42 -24.40 11.26
N ILE A 7 38.47 -23.31 12.09
CA ILE A 7 39.52 -23.15 13.12
C ILE A 7 39.48 -24.26 14.14
N LEU A 8 38.29 -24.61 14.66
CA LEU A 8 38.14 -25.69 15.66
C LEU A 8 38.59 -27.03 15.11
N LYS A 9 38.26 -27.34 13.86
CA LYS A 9 38.69 -28.57 13.18
C LYS A 9 40.19 -28.65 12.95
N LEU A 10 40.83 -27.51 12.67
CA LEU A 10 42.29 -27.44 12.54
C LEU A 10 43.01 -27.63 13.89
N MET A 11 42.37 -27.19 14.98
CA MET A 11 42.95 -27.27 16.34
C MET A 11 42.57 -28.56 17.08
N GLU A 12 41.65 -29.36 16.57
CA GLU A 12 41.18 -30.61 17.18
C GLU A 12 42.32 -31.62 17.48
N PRO A 13 43.37 -31.79 16.66
CA PRO A 13 44.47 -32.70 16.98
C PRO A 13 45.39 -32.21 18.12
N GLU A 14 45.38 -30.91 18.44
CA GLU A 14 46.33 -30.29 19.39
C GLU A 14 45.70 -29.90 20.72
N LEU A 15 44.36 -29.86 20.84
CA LEU A 15 43.64 -29.36 22.00
C LEU A 15 42.71 -30.43 22.59
N THR A 16 42.61 -30.45 23.92
CA THR A 16 41.61 -31.23 24.64
C THR A 16 40.19 -30.68 24.38
N GLU A 17 39.16 -31.51 24.57
CA GLU A 17 37.75 -31.09 24.42
C GLU A 17 37.41 -29.83 25.26
N LEU A 18 37.94 -29.74 26.47
CA LEU A 18 37.74 -28.58 27.34
C LEU A 18 38.40 -27.30 26.76
N GLN A 19 39.59 -27.43 26.16
CA GLN A 19 40.29 -26.33 25.52
C GLN A 19 39.62 -25.93 24.20
N LEU A 20 39.11 -26.85 23.43
CA LEU A 20 38.30 -26.59 22.24
C LEU A 20 37.00 -25.83 22.58
N ALA A 21 36.33 -26.25 23.67
CA ALA A 21 35.12 -25.53 24.15
C ALA A 21 35.45 -24.10 24.59
N LYS A 22 36.56 -23.89 25.29
CA LYS A 22 37.05 -22.54 25.64
C LYS A 22 37.42 -21.72 24.43
N LEU A 23 38.16 -22.31 23.49
CA LEU A 23 38.53 -21.62 22.21
C LEU A 23 37.29 -21.23 21.42
N LYS A 24 36.30 -22.11 21.32
CA LYS A 24 35.02 -21.82 20.67
C LYS A 24 34.32 -20.60 21.29
N ASN A 25 34.26 -20.56 22.63
CA ASN A 25 33.64 -19.43 23.34
C ASN A 25 34.40 -18.13 23.12
N VAL A 26 35.74 -18.16 23.16
CA VAL A 26 36.61 -17.00 22.90
C VAL A 26 36.42 -16.50 21.45
N LEU A 27 36.49 -17.40 20.45
CA LEU A 27 36.28 -17.05 19.06
C LEU A 27 34.90 -16.47 18.80
N GLN A 28 33.86 -17.05 19.38
CA GLN A 28 32.49 -16.52 19.32
C GLN A 28 32.40 -15.13 19.93
N THR A 29 33.04 -14.90 21.07
CA THR A 29 33.06 -13.59 21.73
C THR A 29 33.81 -12.55 20.90
N ILE A 30 35.00 -12.88 20.38
CA ILE A 30 35.81 -11.97 19.54
C ILE A 30 35.06 -11.61 18.26
N LEU A 31 34.46 -12.60 17.58
CA LEU A 31 33.70 -12.34 16.36
C LEU A 31 32.42 -11.55 16.60
N LYS A 32 31.73 -11.77 17.73
CA LYS A 32 30.62 -10.93 18.18
C LYS A 32 31.06 -9.48 18.40
N THR A 33 32.16 -9.30 19.13
CA THR A 33 32.71 -7.95 19.39
C THR A 33 33.12 -7.24 18.09
N SER A 34 33.74 -7.98 17.14
CA SER A 34 34.11 -7.43 15.84
C SER A 34 32.90 -7.09 14.95
N ARG A 35 31.83 -7.89 14.99
CA ARG A 35 30.58 -7.62 14.24
C ARG A 35 29.78 -6.46 14.85
N ASN A 36 29.79 -6.33 16.17
CA ASN A 36 29.15 -5.22 16.89
C ASN A 36 29.91 -3.88 16.72
N ALA A 37 31.12 -3.91 16.12
CA ALA A 37 31.93 -2.72 15.85
C ALA A 37 31.56 -1.99 14.56
N LEU A 38 30.61 -2.50 13.75
CA LEU A 38 30.20 -1.82 12.53
C LEU A 38 29.43 -0.52 12.87
N PRO A 39 29.74 0.59 12.17
CA PRO A 39 28.98 1.82 12.31
C PRO A 39 27.49 1.60 12.00
N ASN A 40 26.64 2.28 12.77
CA ASN A 40 25.19 2.21 12.57
C ASN A 40 24.75 2.45 11.12
N GLU A 41 25.37 3.40 10.43
CA GLU A 41 25.04 3.73 9.04
C GLU A 41 25.40 2.60 8.08
N GLU A 42 26.48 1.87 8.32
CA GLU A 42 26.85 0.71 7.50
C GLU A 42 25.86 -0.46 7.65
N LEU A 43 25.36 -0.70 8.85
CA LEU A 43 24.29 -1.67 9.10
C LEU A 43 23.00 -1.31 8.35
N ILE A 44 22.66 -0.03 8.31
CA ILE A 44 21.51 0.49 7.57
C ILE A 44 21.71 0.28 6.06
N GLU A 45 22.90 0.58 5.54
CA GLU A 45 23.22 0.37 4.12
C GLU A 45 23.16 -1.11 3.71
N GLN A 46 23.69 -2.00 4.54
CA GLN A 46 23.59 -3.44 4.30
C GLN A 46 22.14 -3.92 4.27
N PHE A 47 21.31 -3.45 5.21
CA PHE A 47 19.88 -3.73 5.20
C PHE A 47 19.21 -3.23 3.92
N ILE A 48 19.50 -2.01 3.49
CA ILE A 48 18.95 -1.44 2.26
C ILE A 48 19.36 -2.27 1.04
N ARG A 49 20.63 -2.66 0.95
CA ARG A 49 21.13 -3.54 -0.11
C ARG A 49 20.41 -4.88 -0.13
N HIS A 50 20.27 -5.50 1.04
CA HIS A 50 19.51 -6.74 1.20
C HIS A 50 18.04 -6.58 0.73
N LYS A 51 17.36 -5.51 1.14
CA LYS A 51 15.97 -5.26 0.74
C LYS A 51 15.81 -4.97 -0.76
N LYS A 52 16.79 -4.33 -1.40
CA LYS A 52 16.84 -4.17 -2.86
C LYS A 52 17.00 -5.51 -3.57
N LEU A 53 17.89 -6.36 -3.08
CA LEU A 53 18.11 -7.70 -3.63
C LEU A 53 16.83 -8.56 -3.61
N VAL A 54 16.02 -8.46 -2.55
CA VAL A 54 14.73 -9.16 -2.46
C VAL A 54 13.58 -8.43 -3.17
N GLY A 55 13.88 -7.41 -3.97
CA GLY A 55 12.92 -6.77 -4.89
C GLY A 55 12.05 -5.69 -4.28
N LEU A 56 12.41 -5.08 -3.13
CA LEU A 56 11.68 -3.93 -2.61
C LEU A 56 11.91 -2.70 -3.48
N LYS A 57 10.82 -1.98 -3.79
CA LYS A 57 10.88 -0.71 -4.54
C LYS A 57 11.48 0.42 -3.69
N ASP A 58 12.17 1.36 -4.34
CA ASP A 58 12.81 2.51 -3.68
C ASP A 58 11.84 3.33 -2.80
N THR A 59 10.59 3.49 -3.24
CA THR A 59 9.55 4.16 -2.44
C THR A 59 9.26 3.47 -1.11
N SER A 60 9.32 2.13 -1.06
CA SER A 60 9.18 1.37 0.20
C SER A 60 10.44 1.50 1.05
N LEU A 61 11.63 1.48 0.43
CA LEU A 61 12.91 1.63 1.13
C LEU A 61 13.04 2.98 1.82
N THR A 62 12.53 4.06 1.21
CA THR A 62 12.51 5.39 1.82
C THR A 62 11.81 5.37 3.19
N GLY A 63 10.69 4.66 3.32
CA GLY A 63 9.97 4.52 4.59
C GLY A 63 10.79 3.79 5.67
N TYR A 64 11.44 2.68 5.30
CA TYR A 64 12.33 1.94 6.19
C TYR A 64 13.50 2.80 6.65
N THR A 65 14.20 3.42 5.70
CA THR A 65 15.39 4.24 5.98
C THR A 65 15.06 5.43 6.86
N ALA A 66 13.95 6.13 6.58
CA ALA A 66 13.52 7.27 7.37
C ALA A 66 13.20 6.88 8.81
N GLU A 67 12.50 5.76 9.02
CA GLU A 67 12.15 5.30 10.36
C GLU A 67 13.37 4.84 11.15
N ILE A 68 14.24 4.02 10.54
CA ILE A 68 15.46 3.53 11.22
C ILE A 68 16.38 4.69 11.59
N ARG A 69 16.59 5.67 10.71
CA ARG A 69 17.37 6.87 11.00
C ARG A 69 16.73 7.76 12.07
N THR A 70 15.41 7.85 12.10
CA THR A 70 14.69 8.58 13.16
C THR A 70 14.91 7.90 14.51
N PHE A 71 14.79 6.58 14.56
CA PHE A 71 15.07 5.78 15.75
C PHE A 71 16.54 5.89 16.19
N MET A 72 17.48 5.78 15.25
CA MET A 72 18.91 5.93 15.51
C MET A 72 19.27 7.29 16.16
N LYS A 73 18.58 8.37 15.74
CA LYS A 73 18.77 9.70 16.36
C LYS A 73 18.22 9.80 17.78
N TYR A 74 17.23 8.99 18.10
CA TYR A 74 16.64 8.94 19.44
C TYR A 74 17.54 8.18 20.42
N ILE A 75 18.09 7.02 19.99
CA ILE A 75 18.99 6.22 20.81
C ILE A 75 20.42 6.78 20.75
N ASN A 76 21.11 6.87 21.88
CA ASN A 76 22.52 7.28 21.94
C ASN A 76 23.44 6.08 22.13
N LYS A 77 23.27 5.03 21.30
CA LYS A 77 24.05 3.80 21.37
C LYS A 77 24.09 3.07 20.03
N GLY A 78 24.88 1.97 19.94
CA GLY A 78 24.94 1.10 18.78
C GLY A 78 23.61 0.40 18.53
N LEU A 79 23.24 0.22 17.26
CA LEU A 79 22.02 -0.49 16.87
C LEU A 79 21.99 -1.95 17.33
N CYS A 80 23.17 -2.57 17.47
CA CYS A 80 23.30 -3.95 17.98
C CYS A 80 23.08 -4.05 19.50
N ASP A 81 23.17 -2.93 20.24
CA ASP A 81 22.99 -2.87 21.70
C ASP A 81 21.57 -2.48 22.10
N VAL A 82 20.67 -2.35 21.11
CA VAL A 82 19.28 -1.95 21.34
C VAL A 82 18.52 -3.03 22.07
N THR A 83 17.80 -2.65 23.11
CA THR A 83 16.92 -3.51 23.90
C THR A 83 15.44 -3.29 23.59
N THR A 84 14.58 -4.18 24.05
CA THR A 84 13.13 -4.02 23.95
C THR A 84 12.65 -2.75 24.69
N ALA A 85 13.31 -2.38 25.81
CA ALA A 85 12.98 -1.18 26.58
C ALA A 85 13.19 0.08 25.72
N ASP A 86 14.35 0.21 25.08
CA ASP A 86 14.65 1.37 24.20
C ASP A 86 13.60 1.59 23.11
N ILE A 87 13.09 0.50 22.53
CA ILE A 87 12.05 0.61 21.49
C ILE A 87 10.71 1.03 22.10
N LYS A 88 10.36 0.51 23.28
CA LYS A 88 9.15 0.92 23.99
C LYS A 88 9.17 2.38 24.38
N ASP A 89 10.30 2.85 24.94
CA ASP A 89 10.48 4.23 25.33
C ASP A 89 10.38 5.16 24.10
N TYR A 90 11.07 4.82 23.01
CA TYR A 90 10.96 5.54 21.74
C TYR A 90 9.51 5.64 21.24
N LEU A 91 8.77 4.55 21.26
CA LEU A 91 7.38 4.55 20.78
C LEU A 91 6.46 5.34 21.71
N SER A 92 6.66 5.25 23.04
CA SER A 92 5.89 6.00 24.04
C SER A 92 6.11 7.51 23.91
N ASP A 93 7.36 7.94 23.88
CA ASP A 93 7.71 9.36 23.73
C ASP A 93 7.16 9.91 22.40
N TYR A 94 7.29 9.11 21.32
CA TYR A 94 6.79 9.53 20.01
C TYR A 94 5.25 9.67 19.98
N VAL A 95 4.53 8.82 20.73
CA VAL A 95 3.06 8.92 20.88
C VAL A 95 2.67 10.14 21.71
N GLU A 96 3.36 10.37 22.83
CA GLU A 96 3.06 11.49 23.74
C GLU A 96 3.34 12.85 23.10
N GLU A 97 4.51 13.01 22.47
CA GLU A 97 4.91 14.27 21.84
C GLU A 97 4.08 14.62 20.61
N ARG A 98 3.77 13.63 19.75
CA ARG A 98 3.19 13.87 18.42
C ARG A 98 1.75 13.43 18.27
N LYS A 99 1.15 12.83 19.27
CA LYS A 99 -0.25 12.34 19.28
C LYS A 99 -0.60 11.54 18.02
N ILE A 100 0.33 10.66 17.60
CA ILE A 100 0.18 9.89 16.36
C ILE A 100 -0.88 8.79 16.48
N ALA A 101 -1.51 8.44 15.36
CA ALA A 101 -2.51 7.38 15.31
C ALA A 101 -1.87 5.99 15.56
N ALA A 102 -2.62 5.08 16.16
CA ALA A 102 -2.23 3.68 16.41
C ALA A 102 -1.71 2.96 15.15
N SER A 103 -2.27 3.27 13.98
CA SER A 103 -1.81 2.74 12.68
C SER A 103 -0.40 3.20 12.32
N THR A 104 0.00 4.41 12.71
CA THR A 104 1.35 4.94 12.51
C THR A 104 2.34 4.23 13.44
N VAL A 105 1.97 4.02 14.71
CA VAL A 105 2.78 3.24 15.66
C VAL A 105 3.00 1.82 15.15
N GLN A 106 1.94 1.17 14.67
CA GLN A 106 2.05 -0.18 14.08
C GLN A 106 2.97 -0.20 12.85
N ALA A 107 2.97 0.85 12.03
CA ALA A 107 3.88 0.96 10.89
C ALA A 107 5.35 1.11 11.35
N LYS A 108 5.62 1.93 12.37
CA LYS A 108 6.96 2.08 12.97
C LYS A 108 7.49 0.75 13.52
N ILE A 109 6.67 0.03 14.29
CA ILE A 109 7.01 -1.31 14.81
C ILE A 109 7.37 -2.25 13.66
N ARG A 110 6.61 -2.26 12.58
CA ARG A 110 6.87 -3.11 11.41
C ARG A 110 8.20 -2.78 10.73
N TYR A 111 8.54 -1.51 10.59
CA TYR A 111 9.82 -1.09 10.00
C TYR A 111 11.00 -1.51 10.88
N LEU A 112 10.93 -1.24 12.18
CA LEU A 112 11.97 -1.62 13.13
C LEU A 112 12.09 -3.15 13.25
N SER A 113 10.97 -3.87 13.30
CA SER A 113 10.96 -5.33 13.34
C SER A 113 11.67 -5.94 12.13
N SER A 114 11.38 -5.43 10.93
CA SER A 114 12.05 -5.92 9.71
C SER A 114 13.56 -5.66 9.70
N PHE A 115 14.00 -4.54 10.29
CA PHE A 115 15.42 -4.21 10.41
C PHE A 115 16.13 -5.09 11.44
N PHE A 116 15.57 -5.23 12.63
CA PHE A 116 16.15 -6.05 13.70
C PHE A 116 16.07 -7.55 13.38
N ASP A 117 15.07 -8.01 12.61
CA ASP A 117 15.05 -9.36 12.05
C ASP A 117 16.23 -9.61 11.09
N PHE A 118 16.57 -8.61 10.26
CA PHE A 118 17.75 -8.66 9.41
C PHE A 118 19.02 -8.74 10.24
N LEU A 119 19.22 -7.85 11.22
CA LEU A 119 20.40 -7.87 12.07
C LEU A 119 20.56 -9.20 12.82
N THR A 120 19.45 -9.80 13.25
CA THR A 120 19.48 -11.11 13.93
C THR A 120 19.83 -12.25 12.98
N LYS A 121 19.30 -12.24 11.74
CA LYS A 121 19.58 -13.26 10.71
C LYS A 121 21.01 -13.20 10.19
N GLU A 122 21.56 -11.99 10.08
CA GLU A 122 22.98 -11.78 9.70
C GLU A 122 23.92 -11.91 10.91
N GLU A 123 23.41 -12.35 12.07
CA GLU A 123 24.17 -12.59 13.29
C GLU A 123 24.89 -11.36 13.88
N PHE A 124 24.43 -10.13 13.55
CA PHE A 124 24.93 -8.90 14.19
C PHE A 124 24.43 -8.76 15.62
N MET A 125 23.31 -9.42 15.96
CA MET A 125 22.76 -9.46 17.32
C MET A 125 22.11 -10.82 17.60
N ASP A 126 22.04 -11.21 18.87
CA ASP A 126 21.56 -12.52 19.28
C ASP A 126 20.02 -12.65 19.21
N ARG A 127 19.28 -11.57 19.44
CA ARG A 127 17.82 -11.58 19.55
C ARG A 127 17.22 -10.30 18.99
N ASN A 128 16.14 -10.42 18.28
CA ASN A 128 15.38 -9.27 17.82
C ASN A 128 14.68 -8.59 19.01
N PRO A 129 15.00 -7.34 19.34
CA PRO A 129 14.42 -6.59 20.47
C PRO A 129 12.92 -6.29 20.27
N THR A 130 12.41 -6.34 19.03
CA THR A 130 10.98 -6.11 18.75
C THR A 130 10.12 -7.36 19.00
N SER A 131 10.71 -8.54 19.19
CA SER A 131 10.00 -9.81 19.33
C SER A 131 9.00 -9.86 20.50
N LYS A 132 9.24 -9.05 21.54
CA LYS A 132 8.38 -8.93 22.74
C LYS A 132 7.45 -7.71 22.69
N ILE A 133 7.38 -7.01 21.55
CA ILE A 133 6.47 -5.88 21.38
C ILE A 133 5.15 -6.40 20.84
N GLU A 134 4.10 -6.17 21.58
CA GLU A 134 2.75 -6.55 21.18
C GLU A 134 2.26 -5.71 20.01
N ARG A 135 1.37 -6.29 19.22
CA ARG A 135 0.72 -5.57 18.13
C ARG A 135 -0.22 -4.52 18.71
N VAL A 136 -0.08 -3.29 18.22
CA VAL A 136 -0.99 -2.21 18.59
C VAL A 136 -2.37 -2.51 18.00
N MET A 137 -3.40 -2.45 18.85
CA MET A 137 -4.79 -2.58 18.41
C MET A 137 -5.16 -1.36 17.58
N VAL A 138 -5.42 -1.56 16.30
CA VAL A 138 -5.87 -0.49 15.39
C VAL A 138 -7.35 -0.67 15.14
N GLU A 139 -8.15 0.29 15.59
CA GLU A 139 -9.57 0.31 15.24
C GLU A 139 -9.75 0.36 13.72
N LYS A 140 -10.50 -0.59 13.19
CA LYS A 140 -10.89 -0.59 11.78
C LYS A 140 -11.99 0.47 11.57
N LYS A 141 -11.62 1.72 11.35
CA LYS A 141 -12.57 2.74 10.93
C LYS A 141 -13.15 2.37 9.57
N ILE A 142 -14.48 2.22 9.51
CA ILE A 142 -15.19 2.04 8.24
C ILE A 142 -15.05 3.33 7.46
N ARG A 143 -14.30 3.27 6.37
CA ARG A 143 -14.11 4.42 5.49
C ARG A 143 -15.26 4.44 4.49
N LYS A 144 -16.09 5.47 4.53
CA LYS A 144 -17.29 5.60 3.68
C LYS A 144 -16.91 5.88 2.21
N ALA A 145 -17.72 5.34 1.29
CA ALA A 145 -17.76 5.77 -0.10
C ALA A 145 -18.30 7.21 -0.19
N PHE A 146 -18.22 7.84 -1.36
CA PHE A 146 -19.01 9.05 -1.62
C PHE A 146 -20.48 8.67 -1.79
N THR A 147 -21.40 9.54 -1.37
CA THR A 147 -22.78 9.49 -1.84
C THR A 147 -22.90 10.12 -3.23
N GLU A 148 -24.01 9.90 -3.92
CA GLU A 148 -24.24 10.53 -5.24
C GLU A 148 -24.28 12.06 -5.08
N GLU A 149 -24.90 12.58 -4.01
CA GLU A 149 -24.95 14.03 -3.75
C GLU A 149 -23.56 14.61 -3.46
N GLU A 150 -22.67 13.89 -2.76
CA GLU A 150 -21.28 14.30 -2.58
C GLU A 150 -20.53 14.34 -3.90
N LEU A 151 -20.73 13.34 -4.77
CA LEU A 151 -20.13 13.33 -6.11
C LEU A 151 -20.63 14.49 -6.98
N ASP A 152 -21.93 14.79 -6.94
CA ASP A 152 -22.51 15.88 -7.73
C ASP A 152 -22.00 17.25 -7.24
N ARG A 153 -21.85 17.46 -5.94
CA ARG A 153 -21.23 18.68 -5.41
C ARG A 153 -19.77 18.80 -5.86
N LEU A 154 -18.97 17.73 -5.80
CA LEU A 154 -17.60 17.74 -6.31
C LEU A 154 -17.54 18.05 -7.81
N ARG A 155 -18.45 17.51 -8.57
CA ARG A 155 -18.61 17.76 -10.00
C ARG A 155 -18.91 19.22 -10.31
N ALA A 156 -19.78 19.83 -9.53
CA ALA A 156 -20.18 21.24 -9.69
C ALA A 156 -19.02 22.21 -9.41
N GLU A 157 -18.12 21.85 -8.48
CA GLU A 157 -16.97 22.69 -8.15
C GLU A 157 -15.78 22.56 -9.12
N CYS A 158 -15.85 21.67 -10.12
CA CYS A 158 -14.81 21.57 -11.14
C CYS A 158 -14.91 22.75 -12.11
N THR A 159 -13.97 23.67 -12.03
CA THR A 159 -13.93 24.89 -12.87
C THR A 159 -13.19 24.67 -14.20
N THR A 160 -12.45 23.58 -14.34
CA THR A 160 -11.71 23.25 -15.58
C THR A 160 -12.16 21.90 -16.14
N LYS A 161 -12.09 21.73 -17.47
CA LYS A 161 -12.35 20.46 -18.13
C LYS A 161 -11.39 19.37 -17.67
N ARG A 162 -10.13 19.73 -17.42
CA ARG A 162 -9.12 18.81 -16.85
C ARG A 162 -9.58 18.21 -15.51
N ASP A 163 -10.00 19.05 -14.57
CA ASP A 163 -10.34 18.62 -13.22
C ASP A 163 -11.59 17.75 -13.23
N ARG A 164 -12.56 18.12 -14.08
CA ARG A 164 -13.75 17.30 -14.30
C ARG A 164 -13.41 15.95 -14.90
N ALA A 165 -12.61 15.91 -15.97
CA ALA A 165 -12.16 14.65 -16.58
C ALA A 165 -11.36 13.78 -15.59
N LEU A 166 -10.53 14.39 -14.74
CA LEU A 166 -9.75 13.66 -13.73
C LEU A 166 -10.63 12.96 -12.69
N ILE A 167 -11.62 13.65 -12.12
CA ILE A 167 -12.49 13.01 -11.11
C ILE A 167 -13.39 11.92 -11.73
N GLU A 168 -13.89 12.15 -12.96
CA GLU A 168 -14.67 11.11 -13.67
C GLU A 168 -13.80 9.90 -14.02
N PHE A 169 -12.54 10.12 -14.44
CA PHE A 169 -11.60 9.04 -14.71
C PHE A 169 -11.31 8.21 -13.44
N LEU A 170 -10.98 8.88 -12.32
CA LEU A 170 -10.72 8.21 -11.04
C LEU A 170 -11.94 7.43 -10.54
N TYR A 171 -13.14 7.95 -10.72
CA TYR A 171 -14.38 7.31 -10.31
C TYR A 171 -14.73 6.14 -11.23
N SER A 172 -14.67 6.33 -12.56
CA SER A 172 -15.03 5.30 -13.52
C SER A 172 -14.09 4.10 -13.48
N THR A 173 -12.78 4.34 -13.50
CA THR A 173 -11.76 3.29 -13.62
C THR A 173 -11.33 2.68 -12.29
N GLY A 174 -11.52 3.41 -11.19
CA GLY A 174 -11.02 3.02 -9.87
C GLY A 174 -9.50 2.77 -9.82
N THR A 175 -8.73 3.34 -10.73
CA THR A 175 -7.26 3.22 -10.78
C THR A 175 -6.60 3.81 -9.54
N ARG A 176 -5.38 3.34 -9.21
CA ARG A 176 -4.52 4.04 -8.27
C ARG A 176 -4.02 5.33 -8.93
N ILE A 177 -3.81 6.36 -8.14
CA ILE A 177 -3.33 7.64 -8.69
C ILE A 177 -2.05 7.49 -9.51
N SER A 178 -1.11 6.66 -9.05
CA SER A 178 0.13 6.40 -9.80
C SER A 178 -0.10 5.68 -11.13
N GLU A 179 -1.11 4.82 -11.23
CA GLU A 179 -1.50 4.16 -12.47
C GLU A 179 -2.14 5.17 -13.44
N CYS A 180 -3.09 5.97 -12.94
CA CYS A 180 -3.72 7.05 -13.71
C CYS A 180 -2.69 8.05 -14.26
N LEU A 181 -1.78 8.50 -13.42
CA LEU A 181 -0.77 9.49 -13.82
C LEU A 181 0.33 8.92 -14.71
N ALA A 182 0.48 7.61 -14.82
CA ALA A 182 1.45 7.02 -15.75
C ALA A 182 0.97 7.01 -17.20
N LEU A 183 -0.35 7.12 -17.44
CA LEU A 183 -0.96 7.02 -18.76
C LEU A 183 -0.64 8.21 -19.66
N ASN A 184 -0.54 7.94 -20.95
CA ASN A 184 -0.61 8.89 -22.05
C ASN A 184 -1.99 8.79 -22.74
N ILE A 185 -2.31 9.72 -23.62
CA ILE A 185 -3.59 9.71 -24.33
C ILE A 185 -3.77 8.46 -25.18
N LYS A 186 -2.71 8.01 -25.87
CA LYS A 186 -2.72 6.78 -26.70
C LYS A 186 -3.04 5.49 -25.93
N ASP A 187 -2.84 5.50 -24.60
CA ASP A 187 -3.09 4.34 -23.76
C ASP A 187 -4.60 4.18 -23.43
N VAL A 188 -5.42 5.15 -23.81
CA VAL A 188 -6.87 5.17 -23.58
C VAL A 188 -7.63 4.99 -24.89
N ASN A 189 -8.36 3.91 -24.99
CA ASN A 189 -9.25 3.64 -26.12
C ASN A 189 -10.66 4.19 -25.83
N LEU A 190 -10.93 5.41 -26.32
CA LEU A 190 -12.23 6.05 -26.09
C LEU A 190 -13.37 5.38 -26.85
N SER A 191 -13.10 4.71 -27.99
CA SER A 191 -14.13 4.04 -28.78
C SER A 191 -14.63 2.76 -28.12
N GLU A 192 -13.74 2.00 -27.49
CA GLU A 192 -14.08 0.80 -26.74
C GLU A 192 -14.40 1.09 -25.26
N GLY A 193 -14.10 2.29 -24.80
CA GLY A 193 -14.31 2.71 -23.40
C GLY A 193 -13.42 1.96 -22.41
N GLU A 194 -12.16 1.70 -22.78
CA GLU A 194 -11.22 0.94 -21.94
C GLU A 194 -9.79 1.51 -21.99
N CYS A 195 -9.00 1.17 -21.00
CA CYS A 195 -7.55 1.37 -21.03
C CYS A 195 -6.81 0.30 -20.24
N ILE A 196 -5.54 0.04 -20.63
CA ILE A 196 -4.66 -0.89 -19.93
C ILE A 196 -3.82 -0.11 -18.93
N VAL A 197 -3.83 -0.56 -17.66
CA VAL A 197 -3.02 0.04 -16.61
C VAL A 197 -2.06 -0.99 -16.00
N PHE A 198 -0.90 -0.51 -15.56
CA PHE A 198 0.16 -1.34 -14.98
C PHE A 198 0.13 -1.22 -13.45
N GLY A 199 -0.23 -2.33 -12.80
CA GLY A 199 -0.28 -2.42 -11.35
C GLY A 199 1.06 -2.71 -10.68
N LYS A 200 1.01 -3.07 -9.39
CA LYS A 200 2.19 -3.50 -8.63
C LYS A 200 2.81 -4.76 -9.25
N GLY A 201 4.12 -4.70 -9.57
CA GLY A 201 4.85 -5.81 -10.19
C GLY A 201 4.64 -5.91 -11.69
N HIS A 202 4.32 -4.79 -12.37
CA HIS A 202 4.09 -4.72 -13.83
C HIS A 202 2.97 -5.65 -14.34
N LYS A 203 2.02 -6.00 -13.48
CA LYS A 203 0.84 -6.75 -13.91
C LYS A 203 -0.12 -5.80 -14.62
N GLU A 204 -0.42 -6.12 -15.86
CA GLU A 204 -1.43 -5.42 -16.66
C GLU A 204 -2.84 -5.79 -16.22
N ARG A 205 -3.75 -4.84 -16.32
CA ARG A 205 -5.20 -5.08 -16.27
C ARG A 205 -5.94 -4.05 -17.09
N VAL A 206 -7.05 -4.47 -17.65
CA VAL A 206 -8.01 -3.58 -18.31
C VAL A 206 -8.86 -2.88 -17.24
N VAL A 207 -9.12 -1.60 -17.45
CA VAL A 207 -10.07 -0.79 -16.68
C VAL A 207 -11.03 -0.12 -17.67
N TYR A 208 -12.25 0.16 -17.22
CA TYR A 208 -13.34 0.57 -18.08
C TYR A 208 -13.76 2.01 -17.80
N LEU A 209 -14.13 2.72 -18.87
CA LEU A 209 -14.57 4.10 -18.83
C LEU A 209 -16.08 4.19 -19.01
N SER A 210 -16.75 4.92 -18.13
CA SER A 210 -18.16 5.27 -18.34
C SER A 210 -18.32 6.28 -19.48
N ASN A 211 -19.49 6.33 -20.09
CA ASN A 211 -19.79 7.33 -21.14
C ASN A 211 -19.56 8.77 -20.65
N THR A 212 -19.89 9.05 -19.39
CA THR A 212 -19.61 10.36 -18.76
C THR A 212 -18.11 10.67 -18.73
N CYS A 213 -17.29 9.67 -18.35
CA CYS A 213 -15.84 9.83 -18.35
C CYS A 213 -15.29 10.06 -19.76
N ILE A 214 -15.77 9.30 -20.75
CA ILE A 214 -15.36 9.44 -22.16
C ILE A 214 -15.64 10.87 -22.66
N ASN A 215 -16.85 11.37 -22.45
CA ASN A 215 -17.25 12.71 -22.90
C ASN A 215 -16.35 13.81 -22.27
N HIS A 216 -16.10 13.74 -20.97
CA HIS A 216 -15.25 14.74 -20.31
C HIS A 216 -13.77 14.63 -20.70
N LEU A 217 -13.28 13.42 -21.04
CA LEU A 217 -11.93 13.26 -21.59
C LEU A 217 -11.84 13.88 -23.00
N GLN A 218 -12.84 13.65 -23.85
CA GLN A 218 -12.91 14.26 -25.20
C GLN A 218 -12.88 15.77 -25.10
N ASP A 219 -13.78 16.36 -24.30
CA ASP A 219 -13.83 17.80 -24.07
C ASP A 219 -12.47 18.38 -23.61
N TYR A 220 -11.78 17.64 -22.71
CA TYR A 220 -10.48 18.07 -22.21
C TYR A 220 -9.38 17.94 -23.27
N PHE A 221 -9.39 16.88 -24.08
CA PHE A 221 -8.40 16.69 -25.15
C PHE A 221 -8.56 17.72 -26.26
N GLU A 222 -9.80 18.04 -26.65
CA GLU A 222 -10.10 19.09 -27.62
C GLU A 222 -9.62 20.45 -27.14
N GLU A 223 -9.92 20.83 -25.88
CA GLU A 223 -9.53 22.13 -25.31
C GLU A 223 -8.02 22.37 -25.38
N ARG A 224 -7.21 21.34 -25.15
CA ARG A 224 -5.74 21.49 -25.15
C ARG A 224 -5.07 21.11 -26.45
N ASN A 225 -5.82 20.75 -27.49
CA ASN A 225 -5.29 20.21 -28.76
C ASN A 225 -4.29 19.08 -28.52
N ALA A 226 -4.71 18.08 -27.74
CA ALA A 226 -3.87 17.04 -27.18
C ALA A 226 -3.32 16.06 -28.23
N GLN A 227 -2.05 15.66 -28.11
CA GLN A 227 -1.41 14.68 -28.99
C GLN A 227 -1.33 13.29 -28.32
N PRO A 228 -1.37 12.19 -29.09
CA PRO A 228 -1.41 10.83 -28.55
C PRO A 228 -0.27 10.48 -27.56
N GLU A 229 0.92 11.02 -27.78
CA GLU A 229 2.12 10.76 -26.97
C GLU A 229 2.18 11.60 -25.68
N GLU A 230 1.29 12.58 -25.55
CA GLU A 230 1.28 13.45 -24.38
C GLU A 230 0.67 12.74 -23.15
N PRO A 231 1.05 13.18 -21.92
CA PRO A 231 0.45 12.66 -20.70
C PRO A 231 -1.07 12.82 -20.70
N LEU A 232 -1.78 11.81 -20.17
CA LEU A 232 -3.25 11.86 -20.05
C LEU A 232 -3.71 13.11 -19.30
N PHE A 233 -3.06 13.41 -18.17
CA PHE A 233 -3.32 14.63 -17.39
C PHE A 233 -2.07 15.49 -17.24
N THR A 234 -2.21 16.79 -17.52
CA THR A 234 -1.11 17.77 -17.51
C THR A 234 -1.40 18.93 -16.57
N HIS A 235 -0.37 19.71 -16.23
CA HIS A 235 -0.55 20.97 -15.53
C HIS A 235 -1.28 21.99 -16.43
N LEU A 236 -2.12 22.88 -15.84
CA LEU A 236 -2.83 23.90 -16.61
C LEU A 236 -1.89 24.92 -17.25
N THR A 237 -0.73 25.16 -16.62
CA THR A 237 0.28 26.09 -17.11
C THR A 237 1.22 25.49 -18.15
N SER A 238 1.20 24.16 -18.34
CA SER A 238 2.06 23.47 -19.29
C SER A 238 1.40 22.19 -19.79
N THR A 239 0.92 22.22 -21.02
CA THR A 239 0.23 21.08 -21.67
C THR A 239 1.13 19.86 -21.89
N LYS A 240 2.46 19.98 -21.75
CA LYS A 240 3.42 18.89 -21.91
C LYS A 240 3.89 18.29 -20.59
N SER A 241 3.65 18.97 -19.46
CA SER A 241 4.13 18.53 -18.14
C SER A 241 3.07 17.71 -17.42
N ARG A 242 3.40 16.44 -17.15
CA ARG A 242 2.55 15.49 -16.42
C ARG A 242 2.25 16.00 -15.00
N VAL A 243 1.00 15.92 -14.59
CA VAL A 243 0.56 16.22 -13.21
C VAL A 243 1.19 15.24 -12.23
N THR A 244 1.62 15.73 -11.08
CA THR A 244 2.18 14.90 -10.00
C THR A 244 1.09 14.42 -9.03
N ASP A 245 1.36 13.31 -8.33
CA ASP A 245 0.48 12.80 -7.27
C ASP A 245 0.17 13.87 -6.21
N ARG A 246 1.20 14.61 -5.77
CA ARG A 246 1.04 15.70 -4.79
C ARG A 246 0.08 16.80 -5.30
N HIS A 247 0.20 17.16 -6.57
CA HIS A 247 -0.70 18.17 -7.16
C HIS A 247 -2.15 17.69 -7.16
N VAL A 248 -2.39 16.43 -7.57
CA VAL A 248 -3.76 15.86 -7.54
C VAL A 248 -4.30 15.78 -6.11
N GLN A 249 -3.47 15.42 -5.13
CA GLN A 249 -3.90 15.41 -3.73
C GLN A 249 -4.29 16.79 -3.20
N VAL A 250 -3.56 17.84 -3.60
CA VAL A 250 -3.88 19.23 -3.25
C VAL A 250 -5.18 19.64 -3.94
N LEU A 251 -5.30 19.42 -5.25
CA LEU A 251 -6.50 19.70 -6.04
C LEU A 251 -7.76 19.06 -5.42
N LEU A 252 -7.70 17.76 -5.13
CA LEU A 252 -8.84 17.04 -4.57
C LEU A 252 -9.23 17.55 -3.18
N ARG A 253 -8.26 17.98 -2.37
CA ARG A 253 -8.52 18.59 -1.06
C ARG A 253 -9.22 19.94 -1.22
N GLU A 254 -8.77 20.77 -2.15
CA GLU A 254 -9.37 22.06 -2.44
C GLU A 254 -10.78 21.92 -3.00
N LEU A 255 -11.01 20.98 -3.93
CA LEU A 255 -12.36 20.65 -4.42
C LEU A 255 -13.27 20.19 -3.28
N GLY A 256 -12.76 19.33 -2.39
CA GLY A 256 -13.52 18.87 -1.22
C GLY A 256 -13.91 20.01 -0.30
N ALA A 257 -12.98 20.95 -0.03
CA ALA A 257 -13.27 22.12 0.80
C ALA A 257 -14.34 23.04 0.18
N LYS A 258 -14.31 23.24 -1.14
CA LYS A 258 -15.33 24.05 -1.86
C LYS A 258 -16.70 23.35 -1.89
N ALA A 259 -16.71 22.04 -2.11
CA ALA A 259 -17.92 21.25 -2.21
C ALA A 259 -18.53 20.86 -0.83
N ASP A 260 -17.92 21.25 0.28
CA ASP A 260 -18.25 20.79 1.63
C ASP A 260 -18.31 19.25 1.71
N VAL A 261 -17.26 18.62 1.19
CA VAL A 261 -17.07 17.15 1.20
C VAL A 261 -15.74 16.81 1.85
N GLU A 262 -15.79 16.09 2.96
CA GLU A 262 -14.59 15.70 3.71
C GLU A 262 -13.82 14.54 3.04
N ASN A 263 -12.53 14.48 3.31
CA ASN A 263 -11.68 13.33 2.99
C ASN A 263 -11.67 12.97 1.49
N VAL A 264 -11.66 13.97 0.61
CA VAL A 264 -11.58 13.79 -0.85
C VAL A 264 -10.15 13.42 -1.25
N HIS A 265 -9.97 12.18 -1.71
CA HIS A 265 -8.68 11.65 -2.14
C HIS A 265 -8.86 10.48 -3.14
N PRO A 266 -7.86 10.11 -3.96
CA PRO A 266 -8.02 9.12 -5.03
C PRO A 266 -8.56 7.76 -4.56
N HIS A 267 -8.12 7.27 -3.40
CA HIS A 267 -8.62 6.01 -2.87
C HIS A 267 -10.09 6.03 -2.46
N ARG A 268 -10.67 7.21 -2.16
CA ARG A 268 -12.11 7.31 -1.90
C ARG A 268 -12.94 7.15 -3.17
N PHE A 269 -12.49 7.69 -4.31
CA PHE A 269 -13.10 7.43 -5.64
C PHE A 269 -13.08 5.94 -5.99
N ARG A 270 -11.93 5.30 -5.86
CA ARG A 270 -11.79 3.86 -6.11
C ARG A 270 -12.71 3.02 -5.21
N ARG A 271 -12.84 3.37 -3.94
CA ARG A 271 -13.77 2.72 -3.02
C ARG A 271 -15.21 2.95 -3.44
N THR A 272 -15.56 4.17 -3.83
CA THR A 272 -16.91 4.55 -4.27
C THR A 272 -17.31 3.73 -5.49
N MET A 273 -16.45 3.65 -6.49
CA MET A 273 -16.67 2.79 -7.67
C MET A 273 -16.94 1.34 -7.26
N ALA A 274 -16.07 0.76 -6.42
CA ALA A 274 -16.22 -0.62 -5.95
C ALA A 274 -17.54 -0.85 -5.21
N THR A 275 -17.92 0.09 -4.33
CA THR A 275 -19.18 0.03 -3.56
C THR A 275 -20.39 0.14 -4.49
N HIS A 276 -20.37 1.08 -5.44
CA HIS A 276 -21.48 1.28 -6.37
C HIS A 276 -21.64 0.10 -7.33
N LEU A 277 -20.54 -0.49 -7.84
CA LEU A 277 -20.63 -1.71 -8.67
C LEU A 277 -21.22 -2.88 -7.89
N MET A 278 -20.81 -3.05 -6.63
CA MET A 278 -21.35 -4.08 -5.74
C MET A 278 -22.84 -3.83 -5.44
N ASP A 279 -23.22 -2.58 -5.22
CA ASP A 279 -24.62 -2.18 -4.98
C ASP A 279 -25.50 -2.40 -6.21
N LYS A 280 -24.90 -2.37 -7.41
CA LYS A 280 -25.54 -2.69 -8.70
C LYS A 280 -25.51 -4.20 -9.02
N GLY A 281 -25.01 -5.04 -8.13
CA GLY A 281 -25.03 -6.49 -8.27
C GLY A 281 -23.81 -7.12 -8.98
N MET A 282 -22.74 -6.35 -9.26
CA MET A 282 -21.52 -6.93 -9.84
C MET A 282 -20.86 -7.89 -8.85
N PRO A 283 -20.52 -9.13 -9.23
CA PRO A 283 -19.84 -10.09 -8.36
C PRO A 283 -18.50 -9.55 -7.82
N VAL A 284 -18.20 -9.86 -6.56
CA VAL A 284 -16.99 -9.37 -5.88
C VAL A 284 -15.70 -9.83 -6.56
N GLU A 285 -15.72 -11.00 -7.20
CA GLU A 285 -14.61 -11.55 -7.98
C GLU A 285 -14.29 -10.67 -9.19
N GLN A 286 -15.30 -10.20 -9.91
CA GLN A 286 -15.16 -9.31 -11.05
C GLN A 286 -14.67 -7.93 -10.60
N ILE A 287 -15.22 -7.40 -9.50
CA ILE A 287 -14.75 -6.13 -8.90
C ILE A 287 -13.27 -6.25 -8.48
N LYS A 288 -12.87 -7.39 -7.89
CA LYS A 288 -11.47 -7.67 -7.55
C LYS A 288 -10.56 -7.60 -8.78
N GLU A 289 -11.01 -8.15 -9.91
CA GLU A 289 -10.24 -8.16 -11.17
C GLU A 289 -10.07 -6.74 -11.72
N VAL A 290 -11.16 -5.99 -11.86
CA VAL A 290 -11.13 -4.56 -12.27
C VAL A 290 -10.21 -3.75 -11.39
N LEU A 291 -10.26 -3.95 -10.07
CA LEU A 291 -9.39 -3.25 -9.13
C LEU A 291 -7.94 -3.75 -9.15
N GLY A 292 -7.66 -4.96 -9.64
CA GLY A 292 -6.33 -5.58 -9.58
C GLY A 292 -5.87 -5.82 -8.14
N HIS A 293 -6.76 -6.39 -7.32
CA HIS A 293 -6.44 -6.80 -5.96
C HIS A 293 -5.87 -8.22 -5.97
N ALA A 294 -4.66 -8.41 -5.46
CA ALA A 294 -4.05 -9.74 -5.35
C ALA A 294 -4.82 -10.66 -4.39
N ARG A 295 -5.51 -10.10 -3.37
CA ARG A 295 -6.27 -10.85 -2.36
C ARG A 295 -7.71 -10.36 -2.30
N LEU A 296 -8.66 -11.27 -2.12
CA LEU A 296 -10.08 -10.98 -1.98
C LEU A 296 -10.37 -10.12 -0.74
N ASP A 297 -9.66 -10.38 0.36
CA ASP A 297 -9.79 -9.62 1.63
C ASP A 297 -9.71 -8.10 1.43
N THR A 298 -8.94 -7.66 0.43
CA THR A 298 -8.78 -6.23 0.11
C THR A 298 -10.05 -5.65 -0.52
N THR A 299 -10.81 -6.47 -1.27
CA THR A 299 -12.09 -6.07 -1.89
C THR A 299 -13.23 -6.21 -0.88
N MET A 300 -13.18 -7.23 -0.02
CA MET A 300 -14.17 -7.45 1.04
C MET A 300 -14.27 -6.30 2.06
N VAL A 301 -13.25 -5.44 2.16
CA VAL A 301 -13.31 -4.20 2.97
C VAL A 301 -14.40 -3.25 2.48
N TYR A 302 -14.82 -3.35 1.22
CA TYR A 302 -15.90 -2.54 0.63
C TYR A 302 -17.28 -3.18 0.83
N CYS A 303 -17.34 -4.47 1.20
CA CYS A 303 -18.56 -5.18 1.51
C CYS A 303 -19.08 -4.74 2.89
N ASN A 304 -19.79 -3.62 2.96
CA ASN A 304 -20.67 -3.38 4.09
C ASN A 304 -21.87 -4.33 3.93
N VAL A 305 -21.81 -5.47 4.62
CA VAL A 305 -22.93 -6.41 4.64
C VAL A 305 -24.06 -5.74 5.41
N ASN A 306 -24.89 -5.00 4.68
CA ASN A 306 -26.16 -4.48 5.23
C ASN A 306 -27.09 -5.68 5.38
N SER A 307 -27.47 -6.00 6.62
CA SER A 307 -28.38 -7.11 6.94
C SER A 307 -29.72 -7.03 6.17
N GLY A 308 -30.15 -5.83 5.82
CA GLY A 308 -31.34 -5.61 4.95
C GLY A 308 -31.11 -6.11 3.52
N LYS A 309 -29.92 -5.87 2.93
CA LYS A 309 -29.57 -6.36 1.60
C LYS A 309 -29.43 -7.88 1.56
N VAL A 310 -28.82 -8.48 2.59
CA VAL A 310 -28.71 -9.95 2.73
C VAL A 310 -30.11 -10.57 2.76
N LYS A 311 -31.02 -10.01 3.51
CA LYS A 311 -32.41 -10.49 3.59
C LYS A 311 -33.15 -10.36 2.24
N ALA A 312 -32.93 -9.26 1.51
CA ALA A 312 -33.53 -9.04 0.20
C ALA A 312 -32.99 -10.05 -0.84
N SER A 313 -31.66 -10.17 -0.95
CA SER A 313 -31.01 -11.12 -1.86
C SER A 313 -31.37 -12.58 -1.53
N PHE A 314 -31.43 -12.93 -0.22
CA PHE A 314 -31.89 -14.27 0.20
C PHE A 314 -33.32 -14.57 -0.28
N LYS A 315 -34.25 -13.62 -0.09
CA LYS A 315 -35.62 -13.78 -0.55
C LYS A 315 -35.71 -13.91 -2.08
N GLU A 316 -34.98 -13.08 -2.79
CA GLU A 316 -34.95 -13.11 -4.27
C GLU A 316 -34.40 -14.44 -4.78
N CYS A 317 -33.26 -14.91 -4.27
CA CYS A 317 -32.70 -16.21 -4.65
C CYS A 317 -33.64 -17.37 -4.30
N PHE A 318 -34.30 -17.31 -3.15
CA PHE A 318 -35.21 -18.38 -2.72
C PHE A 318 -36.52 -18.40 -3.52
N ASN A 319 -37.06 -17.23 -3.87
CA ASN A 319 -38.24 -17.13 -4.72
C ASN A 319 -37.96 -17.64 -6.15
N ASN A 320 -36.82 -17.27 -6.74
CA ASN A 320 -36.38 -17.75 -8.03
C ASN A 320 -36.15 -19.29 -8.06
N MET A 321 -35.72 -19.90 -6.95
CA MET A 321 -35.63 -21.36 -6.81
C MET A 321 -37.00 -22.02 -6.81
N MET A 322 -38.00 -21.39 -6.16
CA MET A 322 -39.38 -21.94 -6.12
C MET A 322 -40.09 -21.81 -7.44
N GLU A 323 -39.96 -20.70 -8.18
CA GLU A 323 -40.56 -20.50 -9.50
C GLU A 323 -39.98 -21.45 -10.53
N ASN A 324 -38.68 -21.74 -10.51
CA ASN A 324 -38.05 -22.70 -11.40
C ASN A 324 -38.49 -24.17 -11.12
N ASN A 325 -38.83 -24.50 -9.88
CA ASN A 325 -39.34 -25.83 -9.52
C ASN A 325 -40.82 -26.02 -9.93
N VAL A 326 -41.63 -24.96 -9.96
CA VAL A 326 -43.04 -25.03 -10.38
C VAL A 326 -43.12 -25.31 -11.90
N ASN A 327 -42.22 -24.73 -12.69
CA ASN A 327 -42.16 -24.98 -14.15
C ASN A 327 -41.68 -26.38 -14.53
N PHE A 328 -41.01 -27.12 -13.64
CA PHE A 328 -40.57 -28.50 -13.89
C PHE A 328 -41.70 -29.53 -13.68
N TYR A 329 -42.76 -29.21 -12.91
CA TYR A 329 -43.88 -30.08 -12.63
C TYR A 329 -45.12 -29.81 -13.50
N SER A 330 -45.08 -28.76 -14.34
CA SER A 330 -46.21 -28.40 -15.24
C SER A 330 -46.03 -28.86 -16.70
N THR A 331 -44.98 -29.62 -17.01
CA THR A 331 -44.69 -30.14 -18.35
C THR A 331 -44.59 -31.68 -18.40
N ASN A 332 -45.31 -32.39 -17.53
CA ASN A 332 -45.56 -33.83 -17.68
C ASN A 332 -47.06 -34.14 -17.72
#